data_4f87a2de9d1606c8befd9ab197096c91
#
_entry.id   4f87a2de9d1606c8befd9ab197096c91
#
_cell.length_a   1.000
_cell.length_b   1.000
_cell.length_c   1.000
_cell.angle_alpha   90.00
_cell.angle_beta   90.00
_cell.angle_gamma   90.00
#
_symmetry.space_group_name_H-M   'P 1'
#
loop_
_entity.id
_entity.type
_entity.pdbx_description
1 polymer ?
#
loop_
_entity_poly.entity_id
_entity_poly.type
_entity_poly.pdbx_seq_one_letter_code
_entity_poly.pdbx_strand_id
1 'polypeptide(L)'
;LEINGKKILVDCGLQQGRDELDNRYLAFAPGNIDILLVTHAHIDHTGRIPLLVKNGFHGRILTTRLTADLMKIMLLDSAHIQESDAEYENRKGERAGREHVDPLYTEQDALDVFKYVTTCEYKEKVDLCEGVSAVFTDAGHLLGSASITLELEENGVHKTIVFSGDIGNVDQPIIRDPQLLKKADYVVMESTYGDRNHTEVWSYTCLLYTSPSPRD
;
A
#
# COMPACT_ATOMS: atom_id res chain seq x y z
N LEU A 1 -12.09 4.28 8.23
CA LEU A 1 -13.53 4.20 8.12
C LEU A 1 -14.07 3.35 9.26
N GLU A 2 -15.17 3.80 9.87
CA GLU A 2 -15.91 3.00 10.88
C GLU A 2 -17.36 2.92 10.44
N ILE A 3 -17.92 1.71 10.41
CA ILE A 3 -19.27 1.44 9.96
C ILE A 3 -19.78 0.13 10.57
N ASN A 4 -21.04 0.10 11.03
CA ASN A 4 -21.66 -1.08 11.67
C ASN A 4 -20.77 -1.72 12.74
N GLY A 5 -20.03 -0.91 13.52
CA GLY A 5 -19.09 -1.35 14.54
C GLY A 5 -17.79 -1.99 14.03
N LYS A 6 -17.55 -1.95 12.71
CA LYS A 6 -16.32 -2.43 12.07
C LYS A 6 -15.39 -1.29 11.67
N LYS A 7 -14.10 -1.48 11.85
CA LYS A 7 -13.04 -0.53 11.47
C LYS A 7 -12.28 -1.04 10.26
N ILE A 8 -12.35 -0.28 9.19
CA ILE A 8 -11.69 -0.58 7.91
C ILE A 8 -10.60 0.46 7.68
N LEU A 9 -9.38 -0.02 7.50
CA LEU A 9 -8.23 0.77 7.10
C LEU A 9 -8.00 0.60 5.59
N VAL A 10 -7.62 1.65 4.89
CA VAL A 10 -7.18 1.59 3.49
C VAL A 10 -5.74 2.05 3.44
N ASP A 11 -4.87 1.16 3.01
CA ASP A 11 -3.42 1.28 3.01
C ASP A 11 -2.80 1.54 4.40
N CYS A 12 -1.55 1.17 4.56
CA CYS A 12 -0.75 1.40 5.76
C CYS A 12 0.73 1.51 5.38
N GLY A 13 1.10 2.66 4.83
CA GLY A 13 2.39 2.90 4.22
C GLY A 13 3.42 3.56 5.12
N LEU A 14 4.69 3.49 4.73
CA LEU A 14 5.77 4.27 5.30
C LEU A 14 5.66 5.73 4.87
N GLN A 15 5.77 6.62 5.82
CA GLN A 15 5.94 8.04 5.56
C GLN A 15 7.36 8.30 5.07
N GLN A 16 7.50 9.17 4.10
CA GLN A 16 8.79 9.49 3.48
C GLN A 16 9.16 10.96 3.71
N GLY A 17 10.46 11.26 3.64
CA GLY A 17 10.95 12.61 3.79
C GLY A 17 11.00 13.09 5.24
N ARG A 18 10.45 14.30 5.52
CA ARG A 18 10.57 14.92 6.85
C ARG A 18 9.77 14.22 7.94
N ASP A 19 8.76 13.44 7.56
CA ASP A 19 7.83 12.76 8.47
C ASP A 19 8.25 11.29 8.75
N GLU A 20 9.43 10.88 8.26
CA GLU A 20 9.95 9.51 8.42
C GLU A 20 10.10 9.08 9.88
N LEU A 21 10.37 10.03 10.78
CA LEU A 21 10.49 9.78 12.23
C LEU A 21 9.20 9.23 12.84
N ASP A 22 8.05 9.52 12.26
CA ASP A 22 6.74 9.09 12.76
C ASP A 22 6.39 7.64 12.38
N ASN A 23 7.20 6.98 11.55
CA ASN A 23 6.95 5.61 11.10
C ASN A 23 6.91 4.58 12.23
N ARG A 24 7.55 4.83 13.38
CA ARG A 24 7.52 3.94 14.57
C ARG A 24 6.17 3.94 15.27
N TYR A 25 5.34 4.94 15.04
CA TYR A 25 4.09 5.13 15.78
C TYR A 25 2.88 4.98 14.86
N LEU A 26 1.90 4.22 15.32
CA LEU A 26 0.59 4.14 14.70
C LEU A 26 -0.37 4.99 15.54
N ALA A 27 -1.11 5.91 14.91
CA ALA A 27 -2.03 6.82 15.58
C ALA A 27 -3.28 6.13 16.16
N PHE A 28 -3.37 4.83 16.04
CA PHE A 28 -4.49 3.99 16.47
C PHE A 28 -3.98 2.65 17.01
N ALA A 29 -4.82 1.94 17.75
CA ALA A 29 -4.52 0.60 18.23
C ALA A 29 -4.73 -0.43 17.11
N PRO A 30 -3.68 -1.13 16.64
CA PRO A 30 -3.77 -2.10 15.53
C PRO A 30 -4.81 -3.19 15.75
N GLY A 31 -4.94 -3.71 16.97
CA GLY A 31 -5.93 -4.74 17.31
C GLY A 31 -7.39 -4.30 17.18
N ASN A 32 -7.66 -3.00 17.01
CA ASN A 32 -9.01 -2.48 16.77
C ASN A 32 -9.39 -2.42 15.28
N ILE A 33 -8.47 -2.72 14.37
CA ILE A 33 -8.74 -2.74 12.93
C ILE A 33 -9.21 -4.13 12.54
N ASP A 34 -10.42 -4.22 11.97
CA ASP A 34 -11.02 -5.48 11.52
C ASP A 34 -10.56 -5.87 10.12
N ILE A 35 -10.41 -4.89 9.23
CA ILE A 35 -10.11 -5.12 7.82
C ILE A 35 -9.10 -4.07 7.34
N LEU A 36 -8.09 -4.52 6.60
CA LEU A 36 -7.18 -3.69 5.84
C LEU A 36 -7.41 -3.96 4.34
N LEU A 37 -7.66 -2.92 3.58
CA LEU A 37 -7.72 -2.96 2.12
C LEU A 37 -6.44 -2.35 1.57
N VAL A 38 -5.80 -3.01 0.61
CA VAL A 38 -4.54 -2.54 0.03
C VAL A 38 -4.76 -2.23 -1.45
N THR A 39 -4.48 -0.98 -1.83
CA THR A 39 -4.65 -0.50 -3.21
C THR A 39 -3.58 -1.05 -4.13
N HIS A 40 -2.31 -1.00 -3.74
CA HIS A 40 -1.17 -1.49 -4.51
C HIS A 40 0.06 -1.72 -3.62
N ALA A 41 1.15 -2.22 -4.20
CA ALA A 41 2.26 -2.79 -3.44
C ALA A 41 3.37 -1.80 -3.04
N HIS A 42 3.32 -0.51 -3.43
CA HIS A 42 4.35 0.45 -3.07
C HIS A 42 4.51 0.60 -1.55
N ILE A 43 5.71 0.91 -1.11
CA ILE A 43 6.08 0.96 0.32
C ILE A 43 5.39 2.10 1.07
N ASP A 44 5.11 3.21 0.41
CA ASP A 44 4.31 4.32 0.95
C ASP A 44 2.81 3.99 1.12
N HIS A 45 2.36 2.82 0.62
CA HIS A 45 1.03 2.26 0.82
C HIS A 45 1.02 0.99 1.68
N THR A 46 2.12 0.25 1.76
CA THR A 46 2.17 -1.06 2.43
C THR A 46 3.22 -1.16 3.53
N GLY A 47 4.21 -0.29 3.55
CA GLY A 47 5.45 -0.48 4.29
C GLY A 47 5.33 -0.49 5.81
N ARG A 48 4.17 -0.11 6.41
CA ARG A 48 3.90 -0.29 7.86
C ARG A 48 2.95 -1.46 8.16
N ILE A 49 2.56 -2.26 7.17
CA ILE A 49 1.71 -3.44 7.42
C ILE A 49 2.42 -4.46 8.33
N PRO A 50 3.74 -4.76 8.17
CA PRO A 50 4.43 -5.62 9.11
C PRO A 50 4.42 -5.07 10.54
N LEU A 51 4.61 -3.77 10.70
CA LEU A 51 4.51 -3.11 12.01
C LEU A 51 3.10 -3.19 12.59
N LEU A 52 2.06 -3.05 11.75
CA LEU A 52 0.67 -3.20 12.13
C LEU A 52 0.40 -4.60 12.69
N VAL A 53 0.85 -5.66 12.00
CA VAL A 53 0.71 -7.07 12.43
C VAL A 53 1.50 -7.32 13.71
N LYS A 54 2.77 -6.89 13.78
CA LYS A 54 3.65 -7.00 14.93
C LYS A 54 3.00 -6.40 16.19
N ASN A 55 2.25 -5.32 16.04
CA ASN A 55 1.57 -4.61 17.13
C ASN A 55 0.13 -5.08 17.39
N GLY A 56 -0.26 -6.26 16.90
CA GLY A 56 -1.48 -6.95 17.31
C GLY A 56 -2.66 -6.84 16.35
N PHE A 57 -2.44 -6.42 15.09
CA PHE A 57 -3.45 -6.60 14.04
C PHE A 57 -3.64 -8.10 13.76
N HIS A 58 -4.90 -8.51 13.73
CA HIS A 58 -5.29 -9.90 13.46
C HIS A 58 -6.53 -9.98 12.55
N GLY A 59 -6.88 -8.87 11.91
CA GLY A 59 -7.98 -8.77 10.97
C GLY A 59 -7.64 -9.35 9.59
N ARG A 60 -8.52 -9.16 8.63
CA ARG A 60 -8.35 -9.58 7.24
C ARG A 60 -7.64 -8.50 6.43
N ILE A 61 -6.63 -8.88 5.66
CA ILE A 61 -6.02 -8.02 4.63
C ILE A 61 -6.56 -8.47 3.27
N LEU A 62 -7.18 -7.56 2.52
CA LEU A 62 -7.73 -7.84 1.20
C LEU A 62 -7.07 -6.98 0.13
N THR A 63 -6.64 -7.61 -0.95
CA THR A 63 -6.01 -6.94 -2.10
C THR A 63 -6.17 -7.79 -3.37
N THR A 64 -5.69 -7.29 -4.52
CA THR A 64 -5.61 -8.12 -5.73
C THR A 64 -4.50 -9.15 -5.61
N ARG A 65 -4.60 -10.24 -6.38
CA ARG A 65 -3.59 -11.31 -6.37
C ARG A 65 -2.19 -10.78 -6.72
N LEU A 66 -2.06 -9.99 -7.79
CA LEU A 66 -0.76 -9.47 -8.22
C LEU A 66 -0.17 -8.48 -7.21
N THR A 67 -1.01 -7.66 -6.56
CA THR A 67 -0.56 -6.81 -5.46
C THR A 67 -0.04 -7.65 -4.29
N ALA A 68 -0.69 -8.75 -3.93
CA ALA A 68 -0.20 -9.64 -2.87
C ALA A 68 1.17 -10.24 -3.20
N ASP A 69 1.36 -10.69 -4.45
CA ASP A 69 2.63 -11.26 -4.91
C ASP A 69 3.77 -10.22 -4.88
N LEU A 70 3.52 -9.00 -5.38
CA LEU A 70 4.50 -7.90 -5.35
C LEU A 70 4.75 -7.40 -3.93
N MET A 71 3.72 -7.25 -3.12
CA MET A 71 3.82 -6.82 -1.72
C MET A 71 4.76 -7.74 -0.93
N LYS A 72 4.74 -9.04 -1.21
CA LYS A 72 5.64 -9.99 -0.57
C LYS A 72 7.11 -9.68 -0.87
N ILE A 73 7.43 -9.37 -2.12
CA ILE A 73 8.79 -9.01 -2.53
C ILE A 73 9.19 -7.69 -1.89
N MET A 74 8.32 -6.67 -1.99
CA MET A 74 8.59 -5.32 -1.49
C MET A 74 8.77 -5.26 0.03
N LEU A 75 7.93 -5.97 0.78
CA LEU A 75 8.01 -5.98 2.25
C LEU A 75 9.23 -6.72 2.77
N LEU A 76 9.63 -7.82 2.11
CA LEU A 76 10.86 -8.54 2.46
C LEU A 76 12.11 -7.70 2.16
N ASP A 77 12.17 -7.05 1.00
CA ASP A 77 13.27 -6.16 0.64
C ASP A 77 13.36 -4.98 1.63
N SER A 78 12.23 -4.35 1.94
CA SER A 78 12.17 -3.27 2.93
C SER A 78 12.62 -3.72 4.32
N ALA A 79 12.24 -4.92 4.77
CA ALA A 79 12.69 -5.47 6.04
C ALA A 79 14.19 -5.70 6.05
N HIS A 80 14.74 -6.31 4.99
CA HIS A 80 16.17 -6.56 4.84
C HIS A 80 16.99 -5.26 4.89
N ILE A 81 16.54 -4.22 4.19
CA ILE A 81 17.19 -2.90 4.22
C ILE A 81 17.18 -2.35 5.65
N GLN A 82 16.06 -2.37 6.34
CA GLN A 82 15.93 -1.85 7.72
C GLN A 82 16.80 -2.62 8.73
N GLU A 83 16.87 -3.95 8.61
CA GLU A 83 17.75 -4.77 9.45
C GLU A 83 19.22 -4.44 9.19
N SER A 84 19.62 -4.30 7.92
CA SER A 84 20.98 -3.93 7.52
C SER A 84 21.38 -2.54 8.01
N ASP A 85 20.47 -1.57 7.92
CA ASP A 85 20.68 -0.20 8.39
C ASP A 85 20.81 -0.15 9.92
N ALA A 86 19.96 -0.88 10.64
CA ALA A 86 20.03 -0.99 12.10
C ALA A 86 21.36 -1.63 12.54
N GLU A 87 21.81 -2.70 11.89
CA GLU A 87 23.11 -3.31 12.16
C GLU A 87 24.28 -2.36 11.91
N TYR A 88 24.21 -1.61 10.80
CA TYR A 88 25.25 -0.62 10.47
C TYR A 88 25.33 0.48 11.52
N GLU A 89 24.17 1.07 11.90
CA GLU A 89 24.13 2.11 12.93
C GLU A 89 24.57 1.58 14.31
N ASN A 90 24.21 0.35 14.66
CA ASN A 90 24.65 -0.28 15.91
C ASN A 90 26.17 -0.49 15.95
N ARG A 91 26.78 -1.03 14.90
CA ARG A 91 28.25 -1.17 14.82
C ARG A 91 28.99 0.17 14.94
N LYS A 92 28.40 1.23 14.38
CA LYS A 92 28.94 2.60 14.46
C LYS A 92 28.67 3.22 15.83
N GLY A 93 27.51 2.91 16.42
CA GLY A 93 27.06 3.41 17.70
C GLY A 93 27.84 2.82 18.88
N GLU A 94 28.21 1.53 18.85
CA GLU A 94 29.01 0.86 19.88
C GLU A 94 30.31 1.61 20.21
N ARG A 95 31.01 2.10 19.18
CA ARG A 95 32.23 2.89 19.34
C ARG A 95 32.01 4.25 19.96
N ALA A 96 30.78 4.75 19.89
CA ALA A 96 30.38 6.08 20.38
C ALA A 96 29.55 6.02 21.66
N GLY A 97 29.30 4.82 22.22
CA GLY A 97 28.48 4.62 23.42
C GLY A 97 26.99 5.00 23.21
N ARG A 98 26.47 4.84 21.98
CA ARG A 98 25.05 5.13 21.66
C ARG A 98 24.18 3.93 22.03
N GLU A 99 22.89 4.20 22.25
CA GLU A 99 21.88 3.16 22.47
C GLU A 99 21.69 2.31 21.20
N HIS A 100 21.29 1.06 21.42
CA HIS A 100 20.98 0.12 20.33
C HIS A 100 19.71 0.55 19.60
N VAL A 101 19.75 0.45 18.29
CA VAL A 101 18.62 0.78 17.39
C VAL A 101 18.05 -0.52 16.82
N ASP A 102 16.75 -0.75 17.04
CA ASP A 102 16.04 -1.86 16.42
C ASP A 102 15.39 -1.44 15.09
N PRO A 103 15.30 -2.35 14.09
CA PRO A 103 14.52 -2.08 12.88
C PRO A 103 13.04 -1.92 13.25
N LEU A 104 12.24 -1.26 12.40
CA LEU A 104 10.79 -1.16 12.60
C LEU A 104 10.16 -2.53 12.66
N TYR A 105 10.59 -3.41 11.77
CA TYR A 105 10.17 -4.81 11.69
C TYR A 105 11.27 -5.63 11.01
N THR A 106 11.21 -6.94 11.20
CA THR A 106 12.13 -7.93 10.65
C THR A 106 11.54 -8.61 9.41
N GLU A 107 12.38 -9.38 8.68
CA GLU A 107 11.88 -10.24 7.59
C GLU A 107 10.81 -11.22 8.07
N GLN A 108 10.91 -11.73 9.30
CA GLN A 108 9.90 -12.62 9.86
C GLN A 108 8.57 -11.88 10.10
N ASP A 109 8.61 -10.65 10.60
CA ASP A 109 7.41 -9.81 10.76
C ASP A 109 6.75 -9.55 9.39
N ALA A 110 7.54 -9.34 8.33
CA ALA A 110 7.05 -9.18 6.96
C ALA A 110 6.39 -10.46 6.43
N LEU A 111 6.97 -11.64 6.69
CA LEU A 111 6.37 -12.92 6.31
C LEU A 111 5.05 -13.18 7.04
N ASP A 112 4.96 -12.78 8.29
CA ASP A 112 3.77 -12.98 9.13
C ASP A 112 2.54 -12.24 8.63
N VAL A 113 2.71 -11.15 7.87
CA VAL A 113 1.63 -10.43 7.17
C VAL A 113 0.78 -11.36 6.32
N PHE A 114 1.42 -12.31 5.61
CA PHE A 114 0.76 -13.15 4.62
C PHE A 114 -0.15 -14.23 5.22
N LYS A 115 -0.15 -14.39 6.54
CA LYS A 115 -1.13 -15.21 7.27
C LYS A 115 -2.55 -14.60 7.24
N TYR A 116 -2.64 -13.29 7.03
CA TYR A 116 -3.88 -12.52 7.04
C TYR A 116 -4.36 -12.09 5.65
N VAL A 117 -3.50 -12.27 4.61
CA VAL A 117 -3.79 -11.82 3.25
C VAL A 117 -4.78 -12.76 2.56
N THR A 118 -5.81 -12.17 2.00
CA THR A 118 -6.75 -12.78 1.06
C THR A 118 -6.78 -11.96 -0.22
N THR A 119 -7.07 -12.61 -1.34
CA THR A 119 -7.05 -11.94 -2.63
C THR A 119 -8.43 -11.96 -3.29
N CYS A 120 -8.67 -10.97 -4.17
CA CYS A 120 -9.84 -10.88 -5.02
C CYS A 120 -9.44 -10.59 -6.47
N GLU A 121 -10.39 -10.79 -7.38
CA GLU A 121 -10.23 -10.42 -8.78
C GLU A 121 -10.74 -8.98 -9.03
N TYR A 122 -10.27 -8.35 -10.11
CA TYR A 122 -10.83 -7.08 -10.53
C TYR A 122 -12.31 -7.22 -10.86
N LYS A 123 -13.09 -6.21 -10.45
CA LYS A 123 -14.54 -6.10 -10.63
C LYS A 123 -15.37 -7.16 -9.88
N GLU A 124 -14.72 -8.00 -9.11
CA GLU A 124 -15.39 -8.87 -8.17
C GLU A 124 -15.96 -8.03 -7.02
N LYS A 125 -17.24 -8.24 -6.70
CA LYS A 125 -17.84 -7.67 -5.50
C LYS A 125 -17.55 -8.58 -4.32
N VAL A 126 -16.81 -8.10 -3.36
CA VAL A 126 -16.42 -8.83 -2.15
C VAL A 126 -17.15 -8.26 -0.95
N ASP A 127 -17.95 -9.07 -0.28
CA ASP A 127 -18.57 -8.69 0.98
C ASP A 127 -17.51 -8.68 2.08
N LEU A 128 -17.39 -7.56 2.76
CA LEU A 128 -16.42 -7.34 3.83
C LEU A 128 -17.01 -7.65 5.20
N CYS A 129 -18.19 -7.09 5.47
CA CYS A 129 -19.01 -7.29 6.65
C CYS A 129 -20.46 -6.89 6.33
N GLU A 130 -21.35 -7.00 7.31
CA GLU A 130 -22.75 -6.59 7.14
C GLU A 130 -22.84 -5.14 6.64
N GLY A 131 -23.57 -4.93 5.55
CA GLY A 131 -23.77 -3.63 4.93
C GLY A 131 -22.53 -3.04 4.23
N VAL A 132 -21.44 -3.79 4.05
CA VAL A 132 -20.22 -3.27 3.43
C VAL A 132 -19.65 -4.24 2.39
N SER A 133 -19.48 -3.75 1.17
CA SER A 133 -18.80 -4.49 0.11
C SER A 133 -17.75 -3.63 -0.60
N ALA A 134 -16.75 -4.30 -1.16
CA ALA A 134 -15.66 -3.69 -1.91
C ALA A 134 -15.59 -4.20 -3.34
N VAL A 135 -15.22 -3.32 -4.26
CA VAL A 135 -14.87 -3.65 -5.65
C VAL A 135 -13.52 -3.03 -5.97
N PHE A 136 -12.59 -3.84 -6.44
CA PHE A 136 -11.27 -3.42 -6.90
C PHE A 136 -11.29 -3.19 -8.42
N THR A 137 -10.88 -2.01 -8.87
CA THR A 137 -10.87 -1.62 -10.29
C THR A 137 -9.44 -1.25 -10.68
N ASP A 138 -8.95 -1.75 -11.81
CA ASP A 138 -7.57 -1.53 -12.27
C ASP A 138 -7.25 -0.02 -12.35
N ALA A 139 -6.25 0.38 -11.57
CA ALA A 139 -5.80 1.78 -11.48
C ALA A 139 -4.71 2.11 -12.53
N GLY A 140 -4.19 1.12 -13.26
CA GLY A 140 -3.20 1.32 -14.32
C GLY A 140 -1.86 1.89 -13.88
N HIS A 141 -1.53 1.78 -12.59
CA HIS A 141 -0.32 2.37 -12.00
C HIS A 141 0.81 1.35 -11.86
N LEU A 142 0.50 0.18 -11.31
CA LEU A 142 1.42 -0.92 -11.06
C LEU A 142 0.70 -2.24 -11.36
N LEU A 143 1.44 -3.34 -11.55
CA LEU A 143 0.82 -4.66 -11.66
C LEU A 143 -0.01 -4.96 -10.42
N GLY A 144 -1.30 -5.19 -10.63
CA GLY A 144 -2.24 -5.45 -9.54
C GLY A 144 -2.83 -4.21 -8.87
N SER A 145 -2.36 -3.00 -9.19
CA SER A 145 -2.86 -1.76 -8.58
C SER A 145 -4.37 -1.58 -8.80
N ALA A 146 -5.05 -1.09 -7.79
CA ALA A 146 -6.48 -0.91 -7.85
C ALA A 146 -6.96 0.37 -7.14
N SER A 147 -7.93 1.02 -7.75
CA SER A 147 -8.83 1.89 -7.02
C SER A 147 -9.92 1.05 -6.35
N ILE A 148 -10.28 1.40 -5.12
CA ILE A 148 -11.23 0.63 -4.31
C ILE A 148 -12.53 1.40 -4.16
N THR A 149 -13.62 0.81 -4.63
CA THR A 149 -14.97 1.33 -4.40
C THR A 149 -15.61 0.57 -3.25
N LEU A 150 -16.03 1.28 -2.21
CA LEU A 150 -16.81 0.76 -1.09
C LEU A 150 -18.27 1.14 -1.25
N GLU A 151 -19.15 0.16 -1.24
CA GLU A 151 -20.59 0.35 -1.09
C GLU A 151 -20.95 0.12 0.38
N LEU A 152 -21.59 1.09 1.00
CA LEU A 152 -21.82 1.16 2.43
C LEU A 152 -23.33 1.28 2.68
N GLU A 153 -23.82 0.50 3.63
CA GLU A 153 -25.19 0.60 4.13
C GLU A 153 -25.20 0.56 5.66
N GLU A 154 -25.70 1.63 6.28
CA GLU A 154 -25.89 1.71 7.72
C GLU A 154 -27.19 2.44 8.04
N ASN A 155 -28.04 1.87 8.89
CA ASN A 155 -29.34 2.46 9.29
C ASN A 155 -30.25 2.85 8.10
N GLY A 156 -30.21 2.08 7.00
CA GLY A 156 -30.99 2.34 5.78
C GLY A 156 -30.43 3.47 4.91
N VAL A 157 -29.24 4.01 5.24
CA VAL A 157 -28.54 4.99 4.42
C VAL A 157 -27.49 4.28 3.57
N HIS A 158 -27.55 4.50 2.26
CA HIS A 158 -26.59 3.96 1.31
C HIS A 158 -25.59 5.06 0.89
N LYS A 159 -24.30 4.75 0.89
CA LYS A 159 -23.22 5.62 0.44
C LYS A 159 -22.18 4.84 -0.34
N THR A 160 -21.55 5.52 -1.29
CA THR A 160 -20.43 4.99 -2.05
C THR A 160 -19.20 5.86 -1.82
N ILE A 161 -18.10 5.24 -1.41
CA ILE A 161 -16.80 5.90 -1.24
C ILE A 161 -15.79 5.26 -2.20
N VAL A 162 -15.01 6.07 -2.88
CA VAL A 162 -13.90 5.63 -3.72
C VAL A 162 -12.59 6.09 -3.10
N PHE A 163 -11.65 5.14 -2.99
CA PHE A 163 -10.24 5.41 -2.73
C PHE A 163 -9.48 5.19 -4.03
N SER A 164 -8.83 6.22 -4.56
CA SER A 164 -8.16 6.11 -5.86
C SER A 164 -6.96 5.15 -5.81
N GLY A 165 -6.26 5.07 -4.68
CA GLY A 165 -4.86 4.68 -4.69
C GLY A 165 -4.08 5.63 -5.59
N ASP A 166 -2.96 5.18 -6.12
CA ASP A 166 -2.23 5.89 -7.16
C ASP A 166 -2.78 5.52 -8.53
N ILE A 167 -3.01 6.52 -9.37
CA ILE A 167 -3.59 6.35 -10.70
C ILE A 167 -2.47 6.43 -11.75
N GLY A 168 -2.40 5.43 -12.61
CA GLY A 168 -1.42 5.39 -13.69
C GLY A 168 -1.76 6.29 -14.87
N ASN A 169 -0.78 6.40 -15.78
CA ASN A 169 -0.97 7.07 -17.05
C ASN A 169 -1.54 6.11 -18.11
N VAL A 170 -2.18 6.66 -19.12
CA VAL A 170 -2.60 5.91 -20.31
C VAL A 170 -1.41 5.56 -21.22
N ASP A 171 -1.59 4.57 -22.08
CA ASP A 171 -0.62 4.12 -23.08
C ASP A 171 0.75 3.68 -22.48
N GLN A 172 0.76 3.16 -21.25
CA GLN A 172 1.97 2.63 -20.63
C GLN A 172 2.29 1.22 -21.18
N PRO A 173 3.58 0.90 -21.45
CA PRO A 173 3.97 -0.46 -21.81
C PRO A 173 3.67 -1.43 -20.67
N ILE A 174 3.14 -2.64 -21.00
CA ILE A 174 2.94 -3.76 -20.06
C ILE A 174 1.74 -3.58 -19.11
N ILE A 175 1.43 -2.35 -18.68
CA ILE A 175 0.35 -2.06 -17.72
C ILE A 175 -0.89 -1.62 -18.51
N ARG A 176 -2.06 -2.05 -18.06
CA ARG A 176 -3.33 -1.62 -18.67
C ARG A 176 -3.63 -0.18 -18.29
N ASP A 177 -4.35 0.51 -19.16
CA ASP A 177 -4.85 1.85 -18.85
C ASP A 177 -5.77 1.85 -17.62
N PRO A 178 -5.74 2.92 -16.82
CA PRO A 178 -6.63 3.07 -15.69
C PRO A 178 -8.09 3.05 -16.14
N GLN A 179 -8.91 2.32 -15.38
CA GLN A 179 -10.33 2.22 -15.70
C GLN A 179 -11.12 3.33 -15.01
N LEU A 180 -12.01 3.96 -15.75
CA LEU A 180 -12.87 5.00 -15.21
C LEU A 180 -13.80 4.44 -14.14
N LEU A 181 -13.84 5.10 -13.01
CA LEU A 181 -14.73 4.77 -11.90
C LEU A 181 -16.11 5.38 -12.12
N LYS A 182 -17.11 4.73 -11.55
CA LYS A 182 -18.47 5.24 -11.54
C LYS A 182 -18.60 6.43 -10.58
N LYS A 183 -19.71 7.14 -10.65
CA LYS A 183 -20.06 8.20 -9.71
C LYS A 183 -20.09 7.67 -8.27
N ALA A 184 -19.47 8.40 -7.34
CA ALA A 184 -19.45 8.12 -5.92
C ALA A 184 -19.98 9.31 -5.11
N ASP A 185 -20.41 9.08 -3.86
CA ASP A 185 -20.77 10.14 -2.93
C ASP A 185 -19.52 10.85 -2.39
N TYR A 186 -18.44 10.08 -2.15
CA TYR A 186 -17.18 10.58 -1.64
C TYR A 186 -16.02 9.98 -2.42
N VAL A 187 -14.95 10.78 -2.61
CA VAL A 187 -13.72 10.35 -3.26
C VAL A 187 -12.54 10.79 -2.41
N VAL A 188 -11.68 9.84 -2.07
CA VAL A 188 -10.36 10.07 -1.49
C VAL A 188 -9.35 9.76 -2.59
N MET A 189 -8.63 10.77 -3.06
CA MET A 189 -7.72 10.61 -4.21
C MET A 189 -6.36 11.24 -3.95
N GLU A 190 -5.34 10.68 -4.62
CA GLU A 190 -4.01 11.25 -4.66
C GLU A 190 -4.00 12.66 -5.27
N SER A 191 -2.93 13.40 -4.98
CA SER A 191 -2.70 14.73 -5.54
C SER A 191 -1.24 14.97 -5.92
N THR A 192 -0.48 13.91 -6.19
CA THR A 192 0.96 13.94 -6.49
C THR A 192 1.29 14.89 -7.65
N TYR A 193 0.47 14.89 -8.67
CA TYR A 193 0.58 15.81 -9.82
C TYR A 193 -0.55 16.84 -9.86
N GLY A 194 -1.13 17.18 -8.73
CA GLY A 194 -2.24 18.14 -8.64
C GLY A 194 -1.88 19.57 -9.05
N ASP A 195 -0.60 19.94 -9.02
CA ASP A 195 -0.06 21.27 -9.34
C ASP A 195 0.80 21.32 -10.62
N ARG A 196 1.04 20.18 -11.28
CA ARG A 196 1.94 20.09 -12.44
C ARG A 196 1.58 18.96 -13.39
N ASN A 197 2.06 19.03 -14.61
CA ASN A 197 1.96 17.95 -15.59
C ASN A 197 3.20 17.04 -15.55
N HIS A 198 3.03 15.79 -15.98
CA HIS A 198 4.15 14.90 -16.27
C HIS A 198 5.00 15.46 -17.41
N THR A 199 6.32 15.21 -17.35
CA THR A 199 7.20 15.48 -18.49
C THR A 199 6.85 14.54 -19.64
N GLU A 200 6.74 15.09 -20.86
CA GLU A 200 6.50 14.28 -22.06
C GLU A 200 7.65 13.27 -22.26
N VAL A 201 7.32 11.99 -22.34
CA VAL A 201 8.28 10.93 -22.70
C VAL A 201 8.17 10.71 -24.21
N TRP A 202 9.17 11.17 -24.97
CA TRP A 202 9.16 11.13 -26.43
C TRP A 202 9.23 9.71 -27.00
N SER A 203 9.90 8.78 -26.34
CA SER A 203 9.93 7.36 -26.71
C SER A 203 10.64 6.51 -25.65
N TYR A 204 9.99 5.46 -25.17
CA TYR A 204 10.62 4.46 -24.30
C TYR A 204 11.76 3.71 -25.00
N THR A 205 11.67 3.53 -26.31
CA THR A 205 12.74 2.91 -27.11
C THR A 205 14.00 3.75 -27.09
N CYS A 206 13.87 5.08 -27.17
CA CYS A 206 15.02 5.99 -27.08
C CYS A 206 15.70 5.91 -25.70
N LEU A 207 14.96 5.81 -24.63
CA LEU A 207 15.50 5.65 -23.27
C LEU A 207 16.27 4.36 -23.10
N LEU A 208 15.80 3.24 -23.67
CA LEU A 208 16.50 1.96 -23.67
C LEU A 208 17.85 2.01 -24.39
N TYR A 209 17.93 2.73 -25.52
CA TYR A 209 19.20 2.87 -26.29
C TYR A 209 20.18 3.87 -25.68
N THR A 210 19.71 4.82 -24.87
CA THR A 210 20.55 5.86 -24.28
C THR A 210 20.93 5.58 -22.83
N SER A 211 20.32 4.59 -22.18
CA SER A 211 20.69 4.19 -20.84
C SER A 211 21.93 3.31 -20.84
N PRO A 212 22.96 3.60 -20.01
CA PRO A 212 24.14 2.77 -19.92
C PRO A 212 23.78 1.36 -19.47
N SER A 213 24.30 0.36 -20.17
CA SER A 213 24.15 -1.04 -19.79
C SER A 213 25.10 -1.39 -18.65
N PRO A 214 24.71 -2.22 -17.67
CA PRO A 214 25.62 -2.72 -16.63
C PRO A 214 26.81 -3.54 -17.20
N ARG A 215 26.81 -3.81 -18.50
CA ARG A 215 27.87 -4.55 -19.21
C ARG A 215 28.82 -3.66 -20.01
N ASP A 216 28.58 -2.37 -20.05
CA ASP A 216 29.48 -1.36 -20.65
C ASP A 216 30.31 -0.72 -19.53
#